data_3ca88ad8155a74800f6e227e559ef80a
#
_entry.id   3ca88ad8155a74800f6e227e559ef80a
#
_cell.length_a   1.000
_cell.length_b   1.000
_cell.length_c   1.000
_cell.angle_alpha   90.00
_cell.angle_beta   90.00
_cell.angle_gamma   90.00
#
_symmetry.space_group_name_H-M   'P 1'
#
loop_
_entity.id
_entity.type
_entity.pdbx_description
1 polymer ?
#
loop_
_entity_poly.entity_id
_entity_poly.type
_entity_poly.pdbx_seq_one_letter_code
_entity_poly.pdbx_strand_id
1 'polypeptide(L)'
;MCIRDSPNRIVLELHTSAIKGLENLEVTSSPLLGEIKFSKGLDGWSTISIELAKPAKVQNLTMDQHKLHGLDAELSFALVPIEQEEFNKMVRVFADDRFDTLPIGVKNEDFENTNNNLTVVIDPGHGGLDPGAQVESIRESDLMLTLARVVAEEINTLDNTTVILTRTTDEFTSLDKRLTLAVQVGADLFISLHADTVKKGKASGSTVYTLSNEASDKASARLAARHGGNELISGLDLSGAETAVTSALMGLLRRENTVRSNTFSKSIIKNLETFDIKLNPKPSRKANFSVLKLPSVPSILIETGFMSTSSDLKNLQDQDWAEKFALAISSGILEWIEEDQLFAKNRME
;
A
#
# COMPACT_ATOMS: atom_id res chain seq x y z
N MET A 1 -0.12 -14.53 -6.16
CA MET A 1 -1.03 -15.66 -6.49
C MET A 1 -2.04 -15.83 -5.36
N CYS A 2 -3.31 -15.85 -5.66
CA CYS A 2 -4.38 -16.00 -4.67
C CYS A 2 -5.20 -17.27 -4.94
N ILE A 3 -5.66 -17.93 -3.89
CA ILE A 3 -6.61 -19.04 -3.95
C ILE A 3 -7.95 -18.52 -3.44
N ARG A 4 -9.04 -18.75 -4.20
CA ARG A 4 -10.39 -18.27 -3.84
C ARG A 4 -11.37 -19.44 -3.78
N ASP A 5 -12.37 -19.33 -2.91
CA ASP A 5 -13.26 -20.41 -2.48
C ASP A 5 -14.56 -20.56 -3.28
N SER A 6 -14.89 -19.61 -4.17
CA SER A 6 -16.13 -19.73 -4.95
C SER A 6 -16.04 -18.99 -6.29
N PRO A 7 -15.90 -19.71 -7.41
CA PRO A 7 -15.47 -21.13 -7.53
C PRO A 7 -14.03 -21.33 -7.07
N ASN A 8 -13.63 -22.57 -6.69
CA ASN A 8 -12.24 -22.89 -6.35
C ASN A 8 -11.33 -22.48 -7.50
N ARG A 9 -10.42 -21.55 -7.28
CA ARG A 9 -9.55 -21.01 -8.35
C ARG A 9 -8.21 -20.52 -7.84
N ILE A 10 -7.23 -20.57 -8.73
CA ILE A 10 -5.92 -19.94 -8.56
C ILE A 10 -5.88 -18.69 -9.43
N VAL A 11 -5.47 -17.58 -8.87
CA VAL A 11 -5.28 -16.33 -9.61
C VAL A 11 -3.80 -15.99 -9.59
N LEU A 12 -3.21 -15.86 -10.78
CA LEU A 12 -1.84 -15.38 -10.98
C LEU A 12 -1.91 -13.98 -11.55
N GLU A 13 -1.28 -13.04 -10.87
CA GLU A 13 -1.10 -11.67 -11.35
C GLU A 13 0.34 -11.51 -11.77
N LEU A 14 0.56 -11.15 -13.03
CA LEU A 14 1.86 -11.06 -13.66
C LEU A 14 2.06 -9.65 -14.22
N HIS A 15 3.12 -8.97 -13.81
CA HIS A 15 3.52 -7.71 -14.43
C HIS A 15 4.27 -7.99 -15.73
N THR A 16 3.55 -8.10 -16.83
CA THR A 16 4.14 -8.28 -18.16
C THR A 16 3.25 -7.66 -19.23
N SER A 17 3.84 -6.85 -20.07
CA SER A 17 3.16 -6.21 -21.21
C SER A 17 2.96 -7.17 -22.41
N ALA A 18 3.58 -8.32 -22.39
CA ALA A 18 3.57 -9.26 -23.51
C ALA A 18 3.55 -10.70 -23.02
N ILE A 19 2.37 -11.22 -22.69
CA ILE A 19 2.17 -12.68 -22.66
C ILE A 19 1.97 -13.11 -24.10
N LYS A 20 3.04 -13.53 -24.77
CA LYS A 20 2.98 -14.12 -26.10
C LYS A 20 2.63 -15.60 -25.98
N GLY A 21 1.78 -16.10 -26.85
CA GLY A 21 1.52 -17.54 -26.98
C GLY A 21 0.32 -18.08 -26.17
N LEU A 22 -0.41 -17.24 -25.44
CA LEU A 22 -1.61 -17.70 -24.72
C LEU A 22 -2.80 -18.00 -25.63
N GLU A 23 -2.76 -17.56 -26.87
CA GLU A 23 -3.79 -17.83 -27.88
C GLU A 23 -3.81 -19.32 -28.32
N ASN A 24 -2.75 -20.08 -28.01
CA ASN A 24 -2.56 -21.49 -28.35
C ASN A 24 -2.21 -22.37 -27.15
N LEU A 25 -2.76 -22.08 -25.96
CA LEU A 25 -2.60 -22.99 -24.83
C LEU A 25 -3.29 -24.32 -25.14
N GLU A 26 -2.51 -25.31 -25.57
CA GLU A 26 -2.88 -26.71 -25.41
C GLU A 26 -2.85 -27.01 -23.90
N VAL A 27 -3.97 -26.69 -23.23
CA VAL A 27 -4.19 -27.18 -21.87
C VAL A 27 -4.29 -28.70 -21.97
N THR A 28 -3.19 -29.36 -21.69
CA THR A 28 -3.21 -30.82 -21.55
C THR A 28 -4.24 -31.13 -20.46
N SER A 29 -5.23 -31.93 -20.79
CA SER A 29 -6.39 -32.26 -19.96
C SER A 29 -5.97 -32.80 -18.60
N SER A 30 -5.90 -31.91 -17.59
CA SER A 30 -5.72 -32.31 -16.20
C SER A 30 -7.09 -32.42 -15.54
N PRO A 31 -7.41 -33.55 -14.86
CA PRO A 31 -8.67 -33.67 -14.14
C PRO A 31 -8.83 -32.70 -12.95
N LEU A 32 -7.80 -31.95 -12.65
CA LEU A 32 -7.77 -30.91 -11.59
C LEU A 32 -8.09 -29.52 -12.11
N LEU A 33 -7.98 -29.28 -13.42
CA LEU A 33 -8.15 -27.98 -14.03
C LEU A 33 -9.53 -27.83 -14.64
N GLY A 34 -10.17 -26.72 -14.39
CA GLY A 34 -11.35 -26.26 -15.09
C GLY A 34 -10.97 -25.23 -16.16
N GLU A 35 -11.76 -24.16 -16.27
CA GLU A 35 -11.54 -23.09 -17.23
C GLU A 35 -10.34 -22.23 -16.86
N ILE A 36 -9.52 -21.88 -17.85
CA ILE A 36 -8.44 -20.92 -17.68
C ILE A 36 -8.82 -19.63 -18.41
N LYS A 37 -8.91 -18.54 -17.66
CA LYS A 37 -9.23 -17.21 -18.18
C LYS A 37 -8.03 -16.29 -18.11
N PHE A 38 -7.83 -15.56 -19.19
CA PHE A 38 -6.81 -14.53 -19.29
C PHE A 38 -7.49 -13.17 -19.39
N SER A 39 -7.04 -12.25 -18.58
CA SER A 39 -7.40 -10.84 -18.73
C SER A 39 -6.16 -9.97 -18.76
N LYS A 40 -6.13 -9.04 -19.71
CA LYS A 40 -5.15 -7.96 -19.71
C LYS A 40 -5.66 -6.87 -18.79
N GLY A 41 -4.91 -6.60 -17.74
CA GLY A 41 -5.08 -5.40 -16.94
C GLY A 41 -4.53 -4.18 -17.69
N LEU A 42 -4.82 -3.00 -17.18
CA LEU A 42 -4.18 -1.77 -17.63
C LEU A 42 -2.72 -1.75 -17.13
N ASP A 43 -1.85 -0.99 -17.80
CA ASP A 43 -0.45 -0.73 -17.39
C ASP A 43 0.49 -1.95 -17.29
N GLY A 44 0.30 -2.96 -18.16
CA GLY A 44 1.25 -4.05 -18.28
C GLY A 44 1.02 -5.21 -17.31
N TRP A 45 -0.05 -5.22 -16.55
CA TRP A 45 -0.48 -6.37 -15.77
C TRP A 45 -1.33 -7.32 -16.59
N SER A 46 -1.22 -8.59 -16.30
CA SER A 46 -2.03 -9.65 -16.85
C SER A 46 -2.43 -10.61 -15.74
N THR A 47 -3.69 -11.01 -15.76
CA THR A 47 -4.24 -11.95 -14.77
C THR A 47 -4.57 -13.27 -15.46
N ILE A 48 -4.09 -14.36 -14.88
CA ILE A 48 -4.44 -15.71 -15.27
C ILE A 48 -5.30 -16.28 -14.13
N SER A 49 -6.56 -16.57 -14.42
CA SER A 49 -7.47 -17.23 -13.50
C SER A 49 -7.65 -18.68 -13.92
N ILE A 50 -7.27 -19.61 -13.07
CA ILE A 50 -7.33 -21.06 -13.29
C ILE A 50 -8.40 -21.61 -12.36
N GLU A 51 -9.53 -22.03 -12.91
CA GLU A 51 -10.55 -22.75 -12.15
C GLU A 51 -10.05 -24.16 -11.80
N LEU A 52 -10.33 -24.58 -10.57
CA LEU A 52 -10.00 -25.92 -10.09
C LEU A 52 -11.25 -26.78 -10.11
N ALA A 53 -11.23 -27.86 -10.86
CA ALA A 53 -12.32 -28.88 -10.89
C ALA A 53 -12.44 -29.61 -9.55
N LYS A 54 -11.36 -29.65 -8.76
CA LYS A 54 -11.30 -30.23 -7.41
C LYS A 54 -10.40 -29.34 -6.54
N PRO A 55 -10.60 -29.32 -5.21
CA PRO A 55 -9.71 -28.63 -4.29
C PRO A 55 -8.26 -29.11 -4.46
N ALA A 56 -7.35 -28.18 -4.62
CA ALA A 56 -5.92 -28.47 -4.73
C ALA A 56 -5.08 -27.35 -4.11
N LYS A 57 -3.92 -27.71 -3.60
CA LYS A 57 -2.91 -26.77 -3.13
C LYS A 57 -1.74 -26.68 -4.09
N VAL A 58 -1.16 -25.52 -4.13
CA VAL A 58 0.08 -25.26 -4.89
C VAL A 58 1.29 -25.72 -4.09
N GLN A 59 2.18 -26.45 -4.75
CA GLN A 59 3.47 -26.85 -4.20
C GLN A 59 4.58 -26.57 -5.21
N ASN A 60 5.80 -26.43 -4.71
CA ASN A 60 7.01 -26.26 -5.51
C ASN A 60 6.91 -25.10 -6.51
N LEU A 61 6.40 -23.95 -6.07
CA LEU A 61 6.37 -22.75 -6.89
C LEU A 61 7.79 -22.26 -7.12
N THR A 62 8.22 -22.24 -8.37
CA THR A 62 9.52 -21.72 -8.81
C THR A 62 9.34 -20.77 -9.99
N MET A 63 10.20 -19.77 -10.05
CA MET A 63 10.27 -18.85 -11.20
C MET A 63 11.71 -18.77 -11.66
N ASP A 64 11.98 -19.33 -12.85
CA ASP A 64 13.29 -19.33 -13.46
C ASP A 64 13.35 -18.26 -14.56
N GLN A 65 14.36 -17.40 -14.49
CA GLN A 65 14.65 -16.44 -15.55
C GLN A 65 15.70 -17.04 -16.50
N HIS A 66 15.31 -17.29 -17.73
CA HIS A 66 16.24 -17.74 -18.75
C HIS A 66 17.20 -16.62 -19.15
N LYS A 67 18.50 -16.81 -18.86
CA LYS A 67 19.57 -15.82 -19.05
C LYS A 67 19.88 -15.48 -20.52
N LEU A 68 19.32 -16.19 -21.51
CA LEU A 68 19.76 -16.06 -22.91
C LEU A 68 19.27 -14.80 -23.62
N HIS A 69 18.17 -14.18 -23.22
CA HIS A 69 17.71 -12.91 -23.82
C HIS A 69 17.03 -11.94 -22.83
N GLY A 70 17.06 -12.21 -21.54
CA GLY A 70 16.67 -11.25 -20.48
C GLY A 70 15.18 -10.89 -20.40
N LEU A 71 14.30 -11.58 -21.14
CA LEU A 71 12.90 -11.21 -21.29
C LEU A 71 11.91 -12.35 -21.00
N ASP A 72 12.36 -13.59 -20.90
CA ASP A 72 11.49 -14.74 -20.68
C ASP A 72 11.65 -15.30 -19.27
N ALA A 73 10.55 -15.52 -18.58
CA ALA A 73 10.50 -16.17 -17.27
C ALA A 73 9.57 -17.39 -17.36
N GLU A 74 10.00 -18.51 -16.78
CA GLU A 74 9.19 -19.71 -16.64
C GLU A 74 8.68 -19.82 -15.20
N LEU A 75 7.37 -19.87 -15.03
CA LEU A 75 6.72 -20.10 -13.74
C LEU A 75 6.24 -21.57 -13.69
N SER A 76 6.82 -22.33 -12.78
CA SER A 76 6.48 -23.73 -12.58
C SER A 76 5.90 -23.98 -11.19
N PHE A 77 4.82 -24.76 -11.11
CA PHE A 77 4.27 -25.20 -9.84
C PHE A 77 3.51 -26.52 -10.01
N ALA A 78 3.37 -27.25 -8.93
CA ALA A 78 2.59 -28.49 -8.87
C ALA A 78 1.26 -28.24 -8.17
N LEU A 79 0.20 -28.86 -8.65
CA LEU A 79 -1.11 -28.92 -8.01
C LEU A 79 -1.29 -30.27 -7.35
N VAL A 80 -1.52 -30.28 -6.04
CA VAL A 80 -1.75 -31.47 -5.27
C VAL A 80 -3.17 -31.47 -4.76
N PRO A 81 -4.00 -32.49 -5.10
CA PRO A 81 -5.36 -32.62 -4.59
C PRO A 81 -5.35 -32.64 -3.06
N ILE A 82 -6.34 -31.97 -2.48
CA ILE A 82 -6.58 -31.95 -1.04
C ILE A 82 -8.08 -32.07 -0.77
N GLU A 83 -8.45 -32.41 0.46
CA GLU A 83 -9.84 -32.42 0.86
C GLU A 83 -10.42 -31.00 0.92
N GLN A 84 -11.73 -30.88 0.66
CA GLN A 84 -12.42 -29.58 0.65
C GLN A 84 -12.27 -28.83 1.98
N GLU A 85 -12.23 -29.56 3.09
CA GLU A 85 -12.06 -28.96 4.41
C GLU A 85 -10.66 -28.35 4.59
N GLU A 86 -9.60 -29.02 4.10
CA GLU A 86 -8.23 -28.51 4.08
C GLU A 86 -8.13 -27.28 3.16
N PHE A 87 -8.75 -27.34 1.99
CA PHE A 87 -8.84 -26.24 1.04
C PHE A 87 -9.54 -25.02 1.67
N ASN A 88 -10.69 -25.22 2.31
CA ASN A 88 -11.43 -24.16 2.98
C ASN A 88 -10.64 -23.57 4.15
N LYS A 89 -9.87 -24.38 4.88
CA LYS A 89 -8.96 -23.87 5.93
C LYS A 89 -7.85 -23.01 5.32
N MET A 90 -7.24 -23.43 4.22
CA MET A 90 -6.24 -22.63 3.51
C MET A 90 -6.84 -21.32 2.98
N VAL A 91 -8.02 -21.40 2.35
CA VAL A 91 -8.71 -20.20 1.87
C VAL A 91 -9.12 -19.31 3.03
N ARG A 92 -9.53 -19.86 4.17
CA ARG A 92 -9.82 -19.11 5.39
C ARG A 92 -8.58 -18.48 5.97
N VAL A 93 -7.43 -19.15 5.99
CA VAL A 93 -6.15 -18.51 6.36
C VAL A 93 -5.86 -17.32 5.45
N PHE A 94 -6.09 -17.43 4.14
CA PHE A 94 -5.99 -16.31 3.20
C PHE A 94 -7.18 -15.33 3.26
N ALA A 95 -8.32 -15.73 3.87
CA ALA A 95 -9.48 -14.87 4.10
C ALA A 95 -9.51 -14.30 5.51
N ASP A 96 -9.11 -15.08 6.52
CA ASP A 96 -8.99 -14.68 7.93
C ASP A 96 -7.76 -13.82 8.19
N ASP A 97 -6.66 -13.96 7.39
CA ASP A 97 -5.64 -12.91 7.26
C ASP A 97 -6.21 -11.57 6.74
N ARG A 98 -7.48 -11.55 6.33
CA ARG A 98 -8.18 -10.32 6.01
C ARG A 98 -8.91 -9.70 7.21
N PHE A 99 -9.24 -10.46 8.28
CA PHE A 99 -10.24 -9.98 9.24
C PHE A 99 -10.01 -10.28 10.73
N ASP A 100 -9.17 -11.26 11.12
CA ASP A 100 -9.11 -11.69 12.51
C ASP A 100 -7.88 -11.25 13.32
N THR A 101 -6.99 -10.50 12.71
CA THR A 101 -5.95 -9.79 13.45
C THR A 101 -5.95 -8.32 13.02
N LEU A 102 -6.97 -7.59 13.47
CA LEU A 102 -6.79 -6.15 13.67
C LEU A 102 -5.71 -6.01 14.74
N PRO A 103 -4.55 -5.49 14.38
CA PRO A 103 -3.48 -5.37 15.35
C PRO A 103 -3.86 -4.32 16.37
N ILE A 104 -3.93 -4.78 17.62
CA ILE A 104 -4.03 -3.96 18.82
C ILE A 104 -5.35 -3.19 18.97
N GLY A 105 -6.30 -3.80 19.62
CA GLY A 105 -7.28 -3.13 20.48
C GLY A 105 -8.66 -2.83 19.90
N VAL A 106 -8.98 -3.19 18.66
CA VAL A 106 -10.33 -2.92 18.13
C VAL A 106 -11.16 -4.20 18.12
N LYS A 107 -12.17 -4.30 19.01
CA LYS A 107 -13.21 -5.30 18.93
C LYS A 107 -14.21 -4.91 17.85
N ASN A 108 -14.65 -5.88 17.02
CA ASN A 108 -15.62 -5.71 15.93
C ASN A 108 -16.99 -5.08 16.33
N GLU A 109 -17.19 -4.74 17.59
CA GLU A 109 -18.45 -4.17 18.08
C GLU A 109 -18.45 -2.64 18.11
N ASP A 110 -17.31 -1.96 17.83
CA ASP A 110 -17.16 -0.52 18.03
C ASP A 110 -17.15 0.33 16.72
N PHE A 111 -17.48 -0.26 15.58
CA PHE A 111 -17.54 0.49 14.30
C PHE A 111 -18.88 1.20 14.03
N GLU A 112 -19.74 1.33 14.99
CA GLU A 112 -20.79 2.34 14.92
C GLU A 112 -20.17 3.73 15.17
N ASN A 113 -19.92 4.43 14.08
CA ASN A 113 -19.38 5.80 14.03
C ASN A 113 -20.36 6.79 14.69
N THR A 114 -20.42 6.78 16.01
CA THR A 114 -21.22 7.71 16.80
C THR A 114 -20.39 8.67 17.67
N ASN A 115 -19.07 8.59 17.63
CA ASN A 115 -18.17 9.49 18.35
C ASN A 115 -17.14 10.08 17.39
N ASN A 116 -16.81 11.36 17.58
CA ASN A 116 -15.77 12.14 16.90
C ASN A 116 -14.34 11.56 17.03
N ASN A 117 -14.15 10.27 16.83
CA ASN A 117 -12.85 9.61 16.91
C ASN A 117 -12.13 9.68 15.56
N LEU A 118 -10.91 10.22 15.56
CA LEU A 118 -10.03 10.25 14.43
C LEU A 118 -9.40 8.86 14.23
N THR A 119 -9.56 8.27 13.06
CA THR A 119 -8.92 7.01 12.67
C THR A 119 -7.76 7.29 11.72
N VAL A 120 -6.52 7.04 12.16
CA VAL A 120 -5.30 7.22 11.37
C VAL A 120 -4.76 5.86 10.96
N VAL A 121 -4.61 5.64 9.66
CA VAL A 121 -3.92 4.45 9.16
C VAL A 121 -2.48 4.79 8.81
N ILE A 122 -1.54 4.07 9.42
CA ILE A 122 -0.12 4.17 9.10
C ILE A 122 0.29 2.92 8.33
N ASP A 123 0.95 3.14 7.22
CA ASP A 123 1.39 2.11 6.30
C ASP A 123 2.93 2.00 6.31
N PRO A 124 3.51 1.05 7.05
CA PRO A 124 4.93 0.76 6.92
C PRO A 124 5.21 0.16 5.55
N GLY A 125 5.92 0.88 4.69
CA GLY A 125 6.23 0.44 3.33
C GLY A 125 6.88 -0.94 3.28
N HIS A 126 6.69 -1.68 2.17
CA HIS A 126 7.27 -3.00 1.95
C HIS A 126 6.86 -4.07 2.97
N GLY A 127 7.67 -5.12 3.15
CA GLY A 127 7.47 -6.21 4.11
C GLY A 127 7.54 -7.61 3.50
N GLY A 128 8.01 -8.58 4.28
CA GLY A 128 8.11 -9.98 3.89
C GLY A 128 9.00 -10.22 2.67
N LEU A 129 8.41 -10.64 1.56
CA LEU A 129 9.13 -10.90 0.30
C LEU A 129 9.64 -9.63 -0.40
N ASP A 130 9.10 -8.48 -0.02
CA ASP A 130 9.54 -7.17 -0.52
C ASP A 130 10.33 -6.44 0.57
N PRO A 131 11.65 -6.52 0.60
CA PRO A 131 12.48 -5.86 1.60
C PRO A 131 12.58 -4.34 1.40
N GLY A 132 12.09 -3.80 0.28
CA GLY A 132 12.34 -2.41 -0.12
C GLY A 132 13.81 -2.15 -0.46
N ALA A 133 14.26 -0.94 -0.23
CA ALA A 133 15.66 -0.59 -0.36
C ALA A 133 16.54 -1.34 0.65
N GLN A 134 17.77 -1.67 0.24
CA GLN A 134 18.72 -2.39 1.09
C GLN A 134 20.08 -1.72 1.07
N VAL A 135 20.68 -1.56 2.25
CA VAL A 135 22.06 -1.10 2.43
C VAL A 135 22.74 -2.06 3.39
N GLU A 136 23.71 -2.83 2.90
CA GLU A 136 24.33 -3.94 3.62
C GLU A 136 23.27 -4.95 4.10
N SER A 137 23.14 -5.15 5.41
CA SER A 137 22.13 -6.04 6.04
C SER A 137 20.85 -5.30 6.47
N ILE A 138 20.77 -4.00 6.28
CA ILE A 138 19.65 -3.17 6.72
C ILE A 138 18.61 -3.12 5.60
N ARG A 139 17.36 -3.43 5.92
CA ARG A 139 16.22 -3.41 4.99
C ARG A 139 15.29 -2.23 5.32
N GLU A 140 14.76 -1.60 4.30
CA GLU A 140 13.76 -0.54 4.43
C GLU A 140 12.53 -1.05 5.19
N SER A 141 12.05 -2.24 4.86
CA SER A 141 10.87 -2.85 5.49
C SER A 141 10.98 -2.93 7.02
N ASP A 142 12.17 -3.25 7.56
CA ASP A 142 12.40 -3.33 9.02
C ASP A 142 12.41 -1.95 9.66
N LEU A 143 13.10 -0.99 9.02
CA LEU A 143 13.17 0.39 9.51
C LEU A 143 11.79 1.04 9.52
N MET A 144 11.01 0.86 8.45
CA MET A 144 9.67 1.45 8.35
C MET A 144 8.69 0.82 9.35
N LEU A 145 8.77 -0.48 9.60
CA LEU A 145 7.95 -1.12 10.63
C LEU A 145 8.29 -0.60 12.03
N THR A 146 9.58 -0.45 12.33
CA THR A 146 10.04 0.08 13.62
C THR A 146 9.57 1.52 13.80
N LEU A 147 9.80 2.39 12.82
CA LEU A 147 9.38 3.79 12.87
C LEU A 147 7.85 3.94 12.96
N ALA A 148 7.10 3.14 12.19
CA ALA A 148 5.64 3.18 12.21
C ALA A 148 5.06 2.84 13.59
N ARG A 149 5.68 1.94 14.34
CA ARG A 149 5.27 1.62 15.72
C ARG A 149 5.49 2.82 16.64
N VAL A 150 6.65 3.47 16.58
CA VAL A 150 6.94 4.66 17.39
C VAL A 150 5.95 5.80 17.05
N VAL A 151 5.69 6.02 15.77
CA VAL A 151 4.71 7.02 15.31
C VAL A 151 3.29 6.66 15.78
N ALA A 152 2.91 5.38 15.72
CA ALA A 152 1.60 4.92 16.19
C ALA A 152 1.44 5.07 17.70
N GLU A 153 2.46 4.75 18.47
CA GLU A 153 2.46 4.94 19.93
C GLU A 153 2.26 6.42 20.28
N GLU A 154 2.97 7.33 19.63
CA GLU A 154 2.84 8.75 19.86
C GLU A 154 1.46 9.30 19.48
N ILE A 155 0.93 8.95 18.29
CA ILE A 155 -0.40 9.42 17.86
C ILE A 155 -1.51 8.85 18.75
N ASN A 156 -1.38 7.63 19.27
CA ASN A 156 -2.34 7.06 20.21
C ASN A 156 -2.38 7.79 21.57
N THR A 157 -1.44 8.71 21.84
CA THR A 157 -1.51 9.59 23.03
C THR A 157 -2.50 10.74 22.85
N LEU A 158 -2.91 11.02 21.60
CA LEU A 158 -3.88 12.07 21.30
C LEU A 158 -5.29 11.64 21.69
N ASP A 159 -6.05 12.55 22.28
CA ASP A 159 -7.44 12.31 22.68
C ASP A 159 -8.31 11.92 21.47
N ASN A 160 -9.18 10.94 21.65
CA ASN A 160 -10.14 10.49 20.64
C ASN A 160 -9.47 10.10 19.31
N THR A 161 -8.31 9.45 19.37
CA THR A 161 -7.56 9.02 18.20
C THR A 161 -7.31 7.52 18.27
N THR A 162 -7.50 6.84 17.16
CA THR A 162 -7.17 5.41 16.98
C THR A 162 -6.21 5.26 15.83
N VAL A 163 -5.09 4.55 16.05
CA VAL A 163 -4.11 4.26 15.00
C VAL A 163 -4.16 2.80 14.62
N ILE A 164 -4.17 2.55 13.33
CA ILE A 164 -4.14 1.20 12.74
C ILE A 164 -2.95 1.09 11.79
N LEU A 165 -2.13 0.06 11.97
CA LEU A 165 -1.02 -0.24 11.07
C LEU A 165 -1.49 -1.18 9.95
N THR A 166 -1.05 -0.98 8.71
CA THR A 166 -1.37 -1.91 7.60
C THR A 166 -0.69 -3.26 7.74
N ARG A 167 0.40 -3.34 8.50
CA ARG A 167 1.09 -4.56 8.96
C ARG A 167 1.77 -4.31 10.29
N THR A 168 1.82 -5.33 11.14
CA THR A 168 2.48 -5.28 12.47
C THR A 168 3.68 -6.19 12.57
N THR A 169 3.91 -7.02 11.57
CA THR A 169 5.02 -7.96 11.46
C THR A 169 5.77 -7.76 10.14
N ASP A 170 6.89 -8.45 9.94
CA ASP A 170 7.59 -8.48 8.66
C ASP A 170 6.87 -9.45 7.71
N GLU A 171 5.72 -9.02 7.21
CA GLU A 171 4.89 -9.75 6.25
C GLU A 171 4.66 -8.94 4.99
N PHE A 172 4.47 -9.62 3.87
CA PHE A 172 4.11 -8.98 2.61
C PHE A 172 2.64 -8.57 2.62
N THR A 173 2.39 -7.28 2.52
CA THR A 173 1.05 -6.71 2.38
C THR A 173 0.91 -6.04 1.03
N SER A 174 0.02 -6.56 0.18
CA SER A 174 -0.22 -5.98 -1.15
C SER A 174 -0.82 -4.58 -1.05
N LEU A 175 -0.66 -3.77 -2.10
CA LEU A 175 -1.24 -2.41 -2.16
C LEU A 175 -2.76 -2.43 -1.96
N ASP A 176 -3.44 -3.38 -2.59
CA ASP A 176 -4.90 -3.54 -2.44
C ASP A 176 -5.30 -3.81 -0.98
N LYS A 177 -4.56 -4.65 -0.26
CA LYS A 177 -4.81 -4.91 1.17
C LYS A 177 -4.65 -3.64 2.01
N ARG A 178 -3.60 -2.84 1.74
CA ARG A 178 -3.35 -1.58 2.47
C ARG A 178 -4.50 -0.60 2.30
N LEU A 179 -4.95 -0.41 1.05
CA LEU A 179 -6.05 0.50 0.73
C LEU A 179 -7.40 -0.05 1.22
N THR A 180 -7.64 -1.35 1.06
CA THR A 180 -8.86 -2.01 1.54
C THR A 180 -8.98 -1.87 3.06
N LEU A 181 -7.90 -2.08 3.81
CA LEU A 181 -7.88 -1.88 5.26
C LEU A 181 -8.29 -0.45 5.60
N ALA A 182 -7.67 0.56 4.98
CA ALA A 182 -7.99 1.95 5.25
C ALA A 182 -9.47 2.29 5.01
N VAL A 183 -10.07 1.73 3.95
CA VAL A 183 -11.51 1.90 3.68
C VAL A 183 -12.37 1.19 4.71
N GLN A 184 -12.03 -0.04 5.08
CA GLN A 184 -12.81 -0.89 6.00
C GLN A 184 -12.86 -0.33 7.41
N VAL A 185 -11.75 0.25 7.86
CA VAL A 185 -11.68 0.87 9.19
C VAL A 185 -12.23 2.29 9.23
N GLY A 186 -12.72 2.81 8.08
CA GLY A 186 -13.21 4.18 7.99
C GLY A 186 -12.11 5.21 8.28
N ALA A 187 -10.92 5.02 7.71
CA ALA A 187 -9.79 5.91 7.96
C ALA A 187 -10.11 7.37 7.61
N ASP A 188 -9.76 8.27 8.51
CA ASP A 188 -9.80 9.73 8.28
C ASP A 188 -8.51 10.24 7.67
N LEU A 189 -7.37 9.57 7.94
CA LEU A 189 -6.05 9.87 7.42
C LEU A 189 -5.29 8.60 7.05
N PHE A 190 -4.48 8.67 5.99
CA PHE A 190 -3.57 7.61 5.59
C PHE A 190 -2.15 8.15 5.40
N ILE A 191 -1.18 7.53 6.07
CA ILE A 191 0.24 7.91 6.04
C ILE A 191 1.07 6.70 5.66
N SER A 192 1.69 6.70 4.47
CA SER A 192 2.65 5.67 4.07
C SER A 192 4.08 6.13 4.35
N LEU A 193 4.88 5.30 5.02
CA LEU A 193 6.25 5.58 5.41
C LEU A 193 7.23 4.78 4.56
N HIS A 194 8.22 5.46 3.99
CA HIS A 194 9.25 4.92 3.12
C HIS A 194 10.63 5.52 3.40
N ALA A 195 11.70 4.85 2.94
CA ALA A 195 13.09 5.31 3.03
C ALA A 195 13.92 4.73 1.89
N ASP A 196 13.74 5.25 0.69
CA ASP A 196 14.33 4.72 -0.54
C ASP A 196 15.87 4.93 -0.64
N THR A 197 16.46 4.37 -1.68
CA THR A 197 17.86 4.59 -2.08
C THR A 197 17.95 5.32 -3.40
N VAL A 198 18.91 6.22 -3.53
CA VAL A 198 19.21 6.91 -4.79
C VAL A 198 20.61 6.50 -5.27
N LYS A 199 20.70 5.93 -6.49
CA LYS A 199 21.94 5.39 -7.07
C LYS A 199 23.14 6.35 -7.13
N LYS A 200 22.99 7.64 -6.86
CA LYS A 200 24.06 8.64 -6.81
C LYS A 200 23.79 9.66 -5.71
N GLY A 201 23.81 9.22 -4.48
CA GLY A 201 24.01 9.83 -3.20
C GLY A 201 23.96 11.36 -3.03
N LYS A 202 22.92 12.05 -3.51
CA LYS A 202 22.74 13.48 -3.23
C LYS A 202 21.32 13.82 -2.72
N ALA A 203 20.42 12.84 -2.56
CA ALA A 203 19.17 13.08 -1.88
C ALA A 203 19.35 12.85 -0.38
N SER A 204 18.86 13.74 0.43
CA SER A 204 18.90 13.65 1.88
C SER A 204 17.75 14.46 2.48
N GLY A 205 17.27 14.01 3.64
CA GLY A 205 16.18 14.62 4.36
C GLY A 205 14.81 14.21 3.88
N SER A 206 13.81 14.45 4.73
CA SER A 206 12.45 14.00 4.52
C SER A 206 11.74 14.71 3.36
N THR A 207 10.89 13.99 2.66
CA THR A 207 10.08 14.49 1.54
C THR A 207 8.65 13.96 1.67
N VAL A 208 7.65 14.82 1.58
CA VAL A 208 6.25 14.44 1.63
C VAL A 208 5.64 14.50 0.23
N TYR A 209 5.01 13.42 -0.17
CA TYR A 209 4.36 13.26 -1.46
C TYR A 209 2.84 13.24 -1.33
N THR A 210 2.15 13.89 -2.26
CA THR A 210 0.72 13.78 -2.48
C THR A 210 0.43 13.19 -3.86
N LEU A 211 -0.76 12.60 -4.02
CA LEU A 211 -1.18 12.01 -5.29
C LEU A 211 -1.31 13.06 -6.39
N SER A 212 -0.78 12.76 -7.56
CA SER A 212 -1.00 13.51 -8.80
C SER A 212 -0.74 12.64 -10.02
N ASN A 213 -1.51 12.80 -11.07
CA ASN A 213 -1.25 12.13 -12.36
C ASN A 213 0.07 12.61 -12.98
N GLU A 214 0.48 13.86 -12.70
CA GLU A 214 1.74 14.43 -13.14
C GLU A 214 2.73 14.46 -11.97
N ALA A 215 3.90 13.89 -12.17
CA ALA A 215 4.96 13.92 -11.17
C ALA A 215 5.69 15.27 -11.17
N SER A 216 6.10 15.73 -9.99
CA SER A 216 6.84 16.99 -9.79
C SER A 216 8.14 17.05 -10.59
N ASP A 217 8.79 15.90 -10.76
CA ASP A 217 10.00 15.73 -11.56
C ASP A 217 10.23 14.26 -11.95
N LYS A 218 11.26 14.01 -12.78
CA LYS A 218 11.62 12.67 -13.23
C LYS A 218 12.02 11.72 -12.09
N ALA A 219 12.57 12.25 -11.00
CA ALA A 219 12.95 11.43 -9.85
C ALA A 219 11.69 10.94 -9.12
N SER A 220 10.73 11.84 -8.88
CA SER A 220 9.42 11.53 -8.30
C SER A 220 8.62 10.53 -9.15
N ALA A 221 8.65 10.65 -10.48
CA ALA A 221 8.02 9.68 -11.38
C ALA A 221 8.65 8.28 -11.25
N ARG A 222 9.98 8.20 -11.18
CA ARG A 222 10.69 6.92 -11.00
C ARG A 222 10.44 6.31 -9.63
N LEU A 223 10.35 7.13 -8.60
CA LEU A 223 10.03 6.69 -7.26
C LEU A 223 8.63 6.08 -7.24
N ALA A 224 7.62 6.79 -7.74
CA ALA A 224 6.26 6.29 -7.82
C ALA A 224 6.15 4.98 -8.63
N ALA A 225 6.90 4.85 -9.72
CA ALA A 225 6.93 3.62 -10.51
C ALA A 225 7.54 2.43 -9.74
N ARG A 226 8.50 2.66 -8.85
CA ARG A 226 9.06 1.60 -7.99
C ARG A 226 8.12 1.17 -6.88
N HIS A 227 7.32 2.11 -6.35
CA HIS A 227 6.33 1.85 -5.31
C HIS A 227 4.94 1.56 -5.89
N GLY A 228 4.87 0.81 -6.98
CA GLY A 228 3.62 0.37 -7.58
C GLY A 228 2.86 1.46 -8.34
N GLY A 229 3.56 2.44 -8.92
CA GLY A 229 2.95 3.51 -9.72
C GLY A 229 2.15 3.02 -10.93
N ASN A 230 2.31 1.75 -11.30
CA ASN A 230 1.61 1.09 -12.40
C ASN A 230 0.72 -0.08 -11.92
N GLU A 231 0.62 -0.33 -10.62
CA GLU A 231 -0.31 -1.34 -10.10
C GLU A 231 -1.74 -0.78 -10.14
N LEU A 232 -2.60 -1.47 -10.89
CA LEU A 232 -4.03 -1.25 -10.82
C LEU A 232 -4.55 -1.76 -9.48
N ILE A 233 -5.33 -0.92 -8.81
CA ILE A 233 -6.13 -1.32 -7.66
C ILE A 233 -7.24 -2.23 -8.19
N SER A 234 -6.99 -3.55 -8.25
CA SER A 234 -7.91 -4.54 -8.79
C SER A 234 -9.00 -4.98 -7.78
N GLY A 235 -9.10 -4.32 -6.65
CA GLY A 235 -10.01 -4.69 -5.56
C GLY A 235 -11.19 -3.76 -5.32
N LEU A 236 -11.15 -2.53 -5.81
CA LEU A 236 -12.32 -1.65 -5.87
C LEU A 236 -13.05 -1.92 -7.19
N ASP A 237 -13.81 -3.04 -7.23
CA ASP A 237 -14.72 -3.31 -8.34
C ASP A 237 -15.87 -2.29 -8.33
N LEU A 238 -15.61 -1.15 -8.96
CA LEU A 238 -16.64 -0.15 -9.30
C LEU A 238 -17.34 -0.49 -10.63
N SER A 239 -17.09 -1.67 -11.21
CA SER A 239 -17.60 -2.09 -12.51
C SER A 239 -19.09 -2.49 -12.50
N GLY A 240 -19.73 -2.49 -11.32
CA GLY A 240 -21.16 -2.74 -11.19
C GLY A 240 -22.01 -1.46 -11.32
N ALA A 241 -22.09 -0.84 -12.50
CA ALA A 241 -22.87 0.36 -12.85
C ALA A 241 -22.12 1.69 -12.72
N GLU A 242 -21.10 1.89 -13.54
CA GLU A 242 -20.63 3.25 -13.84
C GLU A 242 -21.71 4.02 -14.62
N THR A 243 -22.66 4.60 -13.89
CA THR A 243 -23.43 5.69 -14.46
C THR A 243 -22.53 6.93 -14.52
N ALA A 244 -22.74 7.82 -15.51
CA ALA A 244 -22.02 9.10 -15.59
C ALA A 244 -22.09 9.89 -14.26
N VAL A 245 -23.11 9.67 -13.46
CA VAL A 245 -23.31 10.25 -12.12
C VAL A 245 -22.29 9.71 -11.11
N THR A 246 -22.04 8.39 -11.09
CA THR A 246 -21.05 7.77 -10.18
C THR A 246 -19.64 8.26 -10.51
N SER A 247 -19.31 8.33 -11.79
CA SER A 247 -18.01 8.83 -12.26
C SER A 247 -17.81 10.32 -11.92
N ALA A 248 -18.85 11.14 -12.06
CA ALA A 248 -18.81 12.55 -11.69
C ALA A 248 -18.67 12.74 -10.18
N LEU A 249 -19.38 11.95 -9.36
CA LEU A 249 -19.30 11.98 -7.89
C LEU A 249 -17.90 11.57 -7.42
N MET A 250 -17.34 10.49 -7.96
CA MET A 250 -15.97 10.08 -7.67
C MET A 250 -14.94 11.15 -8.08
N GLY A 251 -15.17 11.84 -9.18
CA GLY A 251 -14.35 12.98 -9.61
C GLY A 251 -14.38 14.14 -8.61
N LEU A 252 -15.54 14.43 -8.03
CA LEU A 252 -15.70 15.47 -7.00
C LEU A 252 -15.00 15.06 -5.69
N LEU A 253 -15.20 13.82 -5.21
CA LEU A 253 -14.56 13.29 -4.01
C LEU A 253 -13.03 13.35 -4.14
N ARG A 254 -12.48 12.94 -5.27
CA ARG A 254 -11.02 13.02 -5.54
C ARG A 254 -10.50 14.45 -5.54
N ARG A 255 -11.27 15.42 -6.06
CA ARG A 255 -10.87 16.85 -6.05
C ARG A 255 -10.81 17.39 -4.63
N GLU A 256 -11.82 17.12 -3.84
CA GLU A 256 -11.87 17.52 -2.43
C GLU A 256 -10.74 16.87 -1.64
N ASN A 257 -10.57 15.56 -1.78
CA ASN A 257 -9.51 14.83 -1.15
C ASN A 257 -8.10 15.32 -1.53
N THR A 258 -7.91 15.74 -2.78
CA THR A 258 -6.64 16.34 -3.23
C THR A 258 -6.31 17.62 -2.45
N VAL A 259 -7.31 18.47 -2.19
CA VAL A 259 -7.11 19.70 -1.40
C VAL A 259 -6.74 19.34 0.04
N ARG A 260 -7.50 18.45 0.66
CA ARG A 260 -7.26 17.99 2.05
C ARG A 260 -5.89 17.33 2.20
N SER A 261 -5.49 16.45 1.28
CA SER A 261 -4.16 15.83 1.26
C SER A 261 -3.02 16.84 1.11
N ASN A 262 -3.20 17.88 0.27
CA ASN A 262 -2.21 18.94 0.11
C ASN A 262 -2.08 19.80 1.36
N THR A 263 -3.17 20.12 2.05
CA THR A 263 -3.16 20.84 3.33
C THR A 263 -2.48 19.98 4.40
N PHE A 264 -2.83 18.70 4.49
CA PHE A 264 -2.18 17.75 5.38
C PHE A 264 -0.66 17.66 5.17
N SER A 265 -0.23 17.53 3.90
CA SER A 265 1.20 17.51 3.56
C SER A 265 1.93 18.78 4.02
N LYS A 266 1.31 19.97 3.93
CA LYS A 266 1.90 21.23 4.38
C LYS A 266 2.06 21.28 5.89
N SER A 267 1.04 20.86 6.63
CA SER A 267 1.06 20.78 8.08
C SER A 267 2.15 19.83 8.57
N ILE A 268 2.28 18.65 7.97
CA ILE A 268 3.36 17.71 8.28
C ILE A 268 4.74 18.32 8.00
N ILE A 269 4.95 18.93 6.84
CA ILE A 269 6.26 19.54 6.47
C ILE A 269 6.63 20.64 7.47
N LYS A 270 5.70 21.51 7.83
CA LYS A 270 5.92 22.58 8.80
C LYS A 270 6.33 22.03 10.16
N ASN A 271 5.66 21.00 10.62
CA ASN A 271 5.97 20.39 11.91
C ASN A 271 7.28 19.58 11.88
N LEU A 272 7.61 18.90 10.79
CA LEU A 272 8.94 18.31 10.63
C LEU A 272 10.05 19.36 10.73
N GLU A 273 9.86 20.53 10.14
CA GLU A 273 10.81 21.65 10.25
C GLU A 273 10.88 22.20 11.68
N THR A 274 9.74 22.37 12.33
CA THR A 274 9.63 22.88 13.72
C THR A 274 10.38 21.97 14.72
N PHE A 275 10.33 20.67 14.50
CA PHE A 275 11.05 19.69 15.30
C PHE A 275 12.46 19.38 14.78
N ASP A 276 13.08 20.26 13.97
CA ASP A 276 14.42 20.10 13.39
C ASP A 276 14.64 18.74 12.71
N ILE A 277 13.62 18.16 12.11
CA ILE A 277 13.78 17.02 11.21
C ILE A 277 14.29 17.55 9.88
N LYS A 278 15.43 17.04 9.45
CA LYS A 278 16.06 17.48 8.21
C LYS A 278 15.12 17.25 7.02
N LEU A 279 14.79 18.32 6.31
CA LEU A 279 14.00 18.27 5.09
C LEU A 279 14.87 18.21 3.82
N ASN A 280 14.33 17.60 2.78
CA ASN A 280 14.88 17.71 1.44
C ASN A 280 14.74 19.16 0.95
N PRO A 281 15.64 19.70 0.09
CA PRO A 281 15.50 21.06 -0.47
C PRO A 281 14.18 21.31 -1.21
N LYS A 282 13.49 20.25 -1.62
CA LYS A 282 12.13 20.29 -2.16
C LYS A 282 11.25 19.31 -1.38
N PRO A 283 10.80 19.69 -0.17
CA PRO A 283 10.16 18.74 0.74
C PRO A 283 8.72 18.39 0.33
N SER A 284 8.05 19.23 -0.45
CA SER A 284 6.71 18.96 -0.99
C SER A 284 6.80 18.52 -2.43
N ARG A 285 6.31 17.33 -2.74
CA ARG A 285 6.32 16.76 -4.09
C ARG A 285 5.01 16.05 -4.41
N LYS A 286 4.85 15.71 -5.69
CA LYS A 286 3.66 15.02 -6.21
C LYS A 286 4.09 13.91 -7.16
N ALA A 287 3.39 12.78 -7.12
CA ALA A 287 3.53 11.72 -8.12
C ALA A 287 2.34 10.74 -8.07
N ASN A 288 2.27 9.83 -9.03
CA ASN A 288 1.18 8.86 -9.15
C ASN A 288 1.48 7.61 -8.33
N PHE A 289 1.48 7.74 -7.00
CA PHE A 289 1.63 6.59 -6.11
C PHE A 289 0.33 5.80 -5.99
N SER A 290 0.38 4.50 -6.24
CA SER A 290 -0.80 3.64 -6.14
C SER A 290 -1.35 3.58 -4.72
N VAL A 291 -0.50 3.57 -3.71
CA VAL A 291 -0.88 3.55 -2.29
C VAL A 291 -1.64 4.81 -1.84
N LEU A 292 -1.60 5.90 -2.60
CA LEU A 292 -2.33 7.14 -2.30
C LEU A 292 -3.67 7.28 -3.04
N LYS A 293 -4.12 6.25 -3.76
CA LYS A 293 -5.33 6.32 -4.61
C LYS A 293 -6.64 6.12 -3.83
N LEU A 294 -6.70 6.50 -2.57
CA LEU A 294 -7.93 6.50 -1.77
C LEU A 294 -8.80 7.70 -2.15
N PRO A 295 -10.06 7.49 -2.63
CA PRO A 295 -10.87 8.59 -3.17
C PRO A 295 -11.32 9.59 -2.10
N SER A 296 -11.57 9.15 -0.88
CA SER A 296 -12.18 9.95 0.20
C SER A 296 -11.27 10.16 1.41
N VAL A 297 -10.11 9.49 1.47
CA VAL A 297 -9.19 9.55 2.62
C VAL A 297 -7.98 10.42 2.26
N PRO A 298 -7.76 11.56 2.94
CA PRO A 298 -6.55 12.35 2.79
C PRO A 298 -5.31 11.50 3.03
N SER A 299 -4.42 11.46 2.04
CA SER A 299 -3.34 10.49 2.00
C SER A 299 -2.02 11.15 1.60
N ILE A 300 -0.95 10.80 2.33
CA ILE A 300 0.41 11.23 2.04
C ILE A 300 1.38 10.04 2.09
N LEU A 301 2.46 10.14 1.33
CA LEU A 301 3.62 9.27 1.48
C LEU A 301 4.80 10.11 1.95
N ILE A 302 5.49 9.64 2.97
CA ILE A 302 6.66 10.30 3.51
C ILE A 302 7.90 9.45 3.23
N GLU A 303 8.79 9.94 2.37
CA GLU A 303 10.17 9.50 2.37
C GLU A 303 10.83 10.11 3.60
N THR A 304 11.07 9.30 4.62
CA THR A 304 11.57 9.75 5.92
C THR A 304 13.05 10.16 5.88
N GLY A 305 13.76 9.68 4.86
CA GLY A 305 15.16 9.94 4.52
C GLY A 305 15.59 9.02 3.39
N PHE A 306 16.86 9.00 3.06
CA PHE A 306 17.41 8.14 2.03
C PHE A 306 18.47 7.21 2.60
N MET A 307 18.23 5.90 2.57
CA MET A 307 19.18 4.90 3.11
C MET A 307 20.56 4.95 2.45
N SER A 308 20.64 5.47 1.21
CA SER A 308 21.92 5.71 0.51
C SER A 308 22.74 6.88 1.06
N THR A 309 22.21 7.65 2.01
CA THR A 309 22.88 8.79 2.67
C THR A 309 23.17 8.46 4.13
N SER A 310 24.45 8.41 4.49
CA SER A 310 24.89 7.94 5.81
C SER A 310 24.26 8.69 6.99
N SER A 311 24.03 10.02 6.86
CA SER A 311 23.34 10.79 7.91
C SER A 311 21.90 10.36 8.09
N ASP A 312 21.18 10.12 7.00
CA ASP A 312 19.78 9.73 7.04
C ASP A 312 19.64 8.30 7.54
N LEU A 313 20.51 7.38 7.07
CA LEU A 313 20.52 5.99 7.56
C LEU A 313 20.82 5.92 9.06
N LYS A 314 21.73 6.76 9.57
CA LYS A 314 22.00 6.85 11.01
C LYS A 314 20.77 7.32 11.77
N ASN A 315 20.08 8.34 11.28
CA ASN A 315 18.87 8.86 11.91
C ASN A 315 17.75 7.79 11.93
N LEU A 316 17.55 7.07 10.82
CA LEU A 316 16.54 6.01 10.73
C LEU A 316 16.77 4.83 11.68
N GLN A 317 17.97 4.69 12.22
CA GLN A 317 18.34 3.69 13.23
C GLN A 317 18.39 4.25 14.65
N ASP A 318 18.16 5.55 14.82
CA ASP A 318 18.26 6.27 16.08
C ASP A 318 16.90 6.44 16.73
N GLN A 319 16.75 5.95 17.96
CA GLN A 319 15.49 5.98 18.70
C GLN A 319 15.05 7.41 19.04
N ASP A 320 15.98 8.27 19.47
CA ASP A 320 15.66 9.66 19.84
C ASP A 320 15.18 10.44 18.60
N TRP A 321 15.76 10.14 17.44
CA TRP A 321 15.29 10.71 16.17
C TRP A 321 13.89 10.20 15.81
N ALA A 322 13.62 8.90 16.00
CA ALA A 322 12.31 8.32 15.72
C ALA A 322 11.22 8.93 16.60
N GLU A 323 11.47 9.12 17.89
CA GLU A 323 10.55 9.77 18.82
C GLU A 323 10.32 11.25 18.43
N LYS A 324 11.37 11.96 18.07
CA LYS A 324 11.26 13.34 17.58
C LYS A 324 10.47 13.45 16.28
N PHE A 325 10.66 12.49 15.36
CA PHE A 325 9.88 12.38 14.15
C PHE A 325 8.40 12.09 14.45
N ALA A 326 8.12 11.18 15.38
CA ALA A 326 6.77 10.86 15.80
C ALA A 326 6.02 12.06 16.39
N LEU A 327 6.70 12.85 17.27
CA LEU A 327 6.16 14.11 17.80
C LEU A 327 5.85 15.13 16.71
N ALA A 328 6.69 15.22 15.69
CA ALA A 328 6.43 16.11 14.55
C ALA A 328 5.20 15.65 13.73
N ILE A 329 5.02 14.33 13.55
CA ILE A 329 3.86 13.79 12.85
C ILE A 329 2.58 14.02 13.65
N SER A 330 2.56 13.72 14.96
CA SER A 330 1.38 13.91 15.82
C SER A 330 0.98 15.39 15.89
N SER A 331 1.93 16.30 16.05
CA SER A 331 1.69 17.75 16.02
C SER A 331 1.15 18.23 14.68
N GLY A 332 1.66 17.67 13.56
CA GLY A 332 1.16 17.98 12.23
C GLY A 332 -0.26 17.49 11.99
N ILE A 333 -0.65 16.35 12.57
CA ILE A 333 -2.02 15.85 12.53
C ILE A 333 -2.95 16.80 13.29
N LEU A 334 -2.59 17.21 14.50
CA LEU A 334 -3.40 18.16 15.31
C LEU A 334 -3.62 19.47 14.57
N GLU A 335 -2.56 20.06 14.00
CA GLU A 335 -2.69 21.29 13.23
C GLU A 335 -3.60 21.12 12.02
N TRP A 336 -3.48 19.99 11.31
CA TRP A 336 -4.33 19.71 10.16
C TRP A 336 -5.81 19.54 10.56
N ILE A 337 -6.12 18.89 11.69
CA ILE A 337 -7.50 18.75 12.17
C ILE A 337 -8.15 20.12 12.37
N GLU A 338 -7.45 21.06 13.00
CA GLU A 338 -7.95 22.41 13.23
C GLU A 338 -8.24 23.13 11.89
N GLU A 339 -7.34 23.02 10.91
CA GLU A 339 -7.52 23.59 9.58
C GLU A 339 -8.66 22.95 8.80
N ASP A 340 -8.80 21.62 8.84
CA ASP A 340 -9.85 20.87 8.13
C ASP A 340 -11.24 21.15 8.70
N GLN A 341 -11.37 21.30 10.02
CA GLN A 341 -12.61 21.71 10.68
C GLN A 341 -13.02 23.14 10.29
N LEU A 342 -12.07 24.06 10.20
CA LEU A 342 -12.34 25.43 9.74
C LEU A 342 -12.77 25.44 8.27
N PHE A 343 -12.14 24.61 7.44
CA PHE A 343 -12.52 24.45 6.04
C PHE A 343 -13.95 23.90 5.87
N ALA A 344 -14.32 22.91 6.70
CA ALA A 344 -15.66 22.33 6.68
C ALA A 344 -16.73 23.35 7.11
N LYS A 345 -16.48 24.17 8.15
CA LYS A 345 -17.41 25.23 8.59
C LYS A 345 -17.65 26.27 7.51
N ASN A 346 -16.60 26.75 6.84
CA ASN A 346 -16.71 27.77 5.79
C ASN A 346 -17.44 27.29 4.53
N ARG A 347 -17.70 25.99 4.39
CA ARG A 347 -18.48 25.43 3.25
C ARG A 347 -19.97 25.30 3.56
N MET A 348 -20.36 25.40 4.84
CA MET A 348 -21.77 25.32 5.26
C MET A 348 -22.42 26.71 5.35
N GLU A 349 -21.63 27.77 5.32
CA GLU A 349 -22.08 29.17 5.18
C GLU A 349 -22.14 29.60 3.70
#